data_398c05e8e57e708ca49ab62729e168e7
#
_entry.id   398c05e8e57e708ca49ab62729e168e7
#
_cell.length_a   1.000
_cell.length_b   1.000
_cell.length_c   1.000
_cell.angle_alpha   90.00
_cell.angle_beta   90.00
_cell.angle_gamma   90.00
#
_symmetry.space_group_name_H-M   'P 1'
#
loop_
_entity.id
_entity.type
_entity.pdbx_description
1 polymer ?
#
loop_
_entity_poly.entity_id
_entity_poly.type
_entity_poly.pdbx_seq_one_letter_code
_entity_poly.pdbx_strand_id
1 'polypeptide(L)'
;MRIVTLDNKSMENILADMLKRDPNNYDSYTQTVQAIVDDVKTRGDEALFEYTKRFDGAAMDGNSIRVTREEIDEAMKQVEPGLLKVMERSMDNIRRYHEKQRQNSWFDAQPDGTILGQKVTALESVGVYVPGGKAAYPSSVLMNIIPAEVAGVKRIAMVTPPGKDGKVNPVTLTAAYMAGATEVYKAGGAQAVAALAFGTASIPRVNKIVGPGNIFVALAKKAVYGHVSIDSIAGPSEILVIADDSANPRFVAADLLSQAEHDELASSILVTTSMDLARKVSDEVDGFLKVLSRSDIIRKSLDNYGYILVAESMEKAVETANSIAPEHMEIVTRNPFEVMTKIQNAGAIFIGEYSSEPLGDYFAGPNHILPTNGTAKFFSPLGVDDFIKKSSIIYYSREALETAHKDIEAFAESEHLTAHANSVRVRFEQ
;
A
#
# COMPACT_ATOMS: atom_id res chain seq x y z
N MET A 1 1.54 -19.37 -21.77
CA MET A 1 0.64 -19.31 -20.58
C MET A 1 -0.40 -20.44 -20.64
N ARG A 2 -1.01 -20.79 -19.49
CA ARG A 2 -2.07 -21.84 -19.42
C ARG A 2 -3.42 -21.25 -19.86
N ILE A 3 -3.99 -21.76 -20.98
CA ILE A 3 -5.33 -21.39 -21.42
C ILE A 3 -6.32 -22.37 -20.82
N VAL A 4 -7.30 -21.85 -20.06
CA VAL A 4 -8.28 -22.64 -19.32
C VAL A 4 -9.69 -22.11 -19.61
N THR A 5 -10.62 -23.01 -19.98
CA THR A 5 -12.04 -22.65 -20.02
C THR A 5 -12.54 -22.49 -18.58
N LEU A 6 -13.18 -21.36 -18.31
CA LEU A 6 -13.61 -21.00 -16.96
C LEU A 6 -14.84 -21.79 -16.55
N ASP A 7 -14.71 -22.57 -15.50
CA ASP A 7 -15.77 -23.25 -14.77
C ASP A 7 -15.56 -23.11 -13.25
N ASN A 8 -16.47 -23.61 -12.44
CA ASN A 8 -16.38 -23.50 -10.99
C ASN A 8 -15.12 -24.18 -10.42
N LYS A 9 -14.73 -25.32 -11.01
CA LYS A 9 -13.57 -26.08 -10.55
C LYS A 9 -12.25 -25.40 -10.89
N SER A 10 -12.14 -24.81 -12.08
CA SER A 10 -10.95 -24.03 -12.48
C SER A 10 -10.80 -22.78 -11.60
N MET A 11 -11.91 -22.14 -11.24
CA MET A 11 -11.92 -20.99 -10.35
C MET A 11 -11.44 -21.31 -8.94
N GLU A 12 -11.95 -22.43 -8.36
CA GLU A 12 -11.50 -22.91 -7.04
C GLU A 12 -9.99 -23.19 -7.02
N ASN A 13 -9.47 -23.82 -8.07
CA ASN A 13 -8.03 -24.10 -8.19
C ASN A 13 -7.19 -22.83 -8.27
N ILE A 14 -7.61 -21.82 -9.05
CA ILE A 14 -6.92 -20.55 -9.18
C ILE A 14 -6.88 -19.80 -7.85
N LEU A 15 -8.01 -19.69 -7.17
CA LEU A 15 -8.08 -19.07 -5.84
C LEU A 15 -7.19 -19.80 -4.83
N ALA A 16 -7.17 -21.13 -4.87
CA ALA A 16 -6.30 -21.95 -4.00
C ALA A 16 -4.80 -21.70 -4.31
N ASP A 17 -4.43 -21.56 -5.59
CA ASP A 17 -3.04 -21.24 -5.98
C ASP A 17 -2.65 -19.83 -5.54
N MET A 18 -3.55 -18.86 -5.67
CA MET A 18 -3.30 -17.49 -5.20
C MET A 18 -3.11 -17.43 -3.68
N LEU A 19 -3.89 -18.16 -2.91
CA LEU A 19 -3.77 -18.24 -1.45
C LEU A 19 -2.43 -18.85 -0.98
N LYS A 20 -1.77 -19.68 -1.79
CA LYS A 20 -0.42 -20.20 -1.46
C LYS A 20 0.64 -19.10 -1.36
N ARG A 21 0.41 -17.94 -1.98
CA ARG A 21 1.31 -16.78 -1.96
C ARG A 21 1.08 -15.85 -0.77
N ASP A 22 0.08 -16.15 0.08
CA ASP A 22 -0.28 -15.32 1.23
C ASP A 22 0.89 -15.27 2.23
N PRO A 23 1.38 -14.08 2.61
CA PRO A 23 2.38 -13.91 3.66
C PRO A 23 1.98 -14.54 5.00
N ASN A 24 0.70 -14.77 5.24
CA ASN A 24 0.23 -15.46 6.46
C ASN A 24 0.62 -16.95 6.51
N ASN A 25 1.02 -17.55 5.40
CA ASN A 25 1.44 -18.95 5.32
C ASN A 25 2.95 -19.17 5.55
N TYR A 26 3.71 -18.12 5.92
CA TYR A 26 5.17 -18.19 6.11
C TYR A 26 5.57 -18.33 7.59
N ASP A 27 5.05 -19.35 8.28
CA ASP A 27 5.31 -19.60 9.71
C ASP A 27 6.81 -19.70 10.05
N SER A 28 7.63 -20.26 9.15
CA SER A 28 9.08 -20.38 9.36
C SER A 28 9.79 -19.03 9.49
N TYR A 29 9.33 -17.99 8.82
CA TYR A 29 9.88 -16.63 8.89
C TYR A 29 9.34 -15.83 10.07
N THR A 30 8.13 -16.14 10.53
CA THR A 30 7.45 -15.40 11.61
C THR A 30 8.26 -15.43 12.91
N GLN A 31 8.80 -16.59 13.29
CA GLN A 31 9.62 -16.70 14.50
C GLN A 31 10.91 -15.88 14.42
N THR A 32 11.58 -15.92 13.26
CA THR A 32 12.79 -15.13 13.03
C THR A 32 12.52 -13.63 13.09
N VAL A 33 11.42 -13.18 12.46
CA VAL A 33 11.01 -11.78 12.48
C VAL A 33 10.63 -11.33 13.89
N GLN A 34 9.86 -12.16 14.62
CA GLN A 34 9.49 -11.84 16.00
C GLN A 34 10.71 -11.68 16.89
N ALA A 35 11.70 -12.56 16.77
CA ALA A 35 12.94 -12.45 17.52
C ALA A 35 13.70 -11.14 17.25
N ILE A 36 13.76 -10.70 15.97
CA ILE A 36 14.38 -9.41 15.60
C ILE A 36 13.59 -8.24 16.19
N VAL A 37 12.26 -8.29 16.10
CA VAL A 37 11.36 -7.24 16.61
C VAL A 37 11.53 -7.09 18.14
N ASP A 38 11.52 -8.20 18.88
CA ASP A 38 11.67 -8.22 20.34
C ASP A 38 13.06 -7.76 20.77
N ASP A 39 14.08 -8.11 20.00
CA ASP A 39 15.47 -7.72 20.27
C ASP A 39 15.68 -6.21 20.09
N VAL A 40 15.19 -5.62 18.98
CA VAL A 40 15.25 -4.16 18.79
C VAL A 40 14.43 -3.43 19.84
N LYS A 41 13.25 -3.95 20.22
CA LYS A 41 12.44 -3.39 21.30
C LYS A 41 13.19 -3.34 22.63
N THR A 42 14.05 -4.34 22.90
CA THR A 42 14.77 -4.48 24.17
C THR A 42 16.09 -3.76 24.18
N ARG A 43 16.93 -3.92 23.15
CA ARG A 43 18.29 -3.38 23.07
C ARG A 43 18.41 -2.08 22.27
N GLY A 44 17.33 -1.64 21.59
CA GLY A 44 17.31 -0.38 20.87
C GLY A 44 18.33 -0.28 19.75
N ASP A 45 19.14 0.78 19.75
CA ASP A 45 20.17 1.05 18.75
C ASP A 45 21.21 -0.06 18.61
N GLU A 46 21.58 -0.72 19.70
CA GLU A 46 22.56 -1.80 19.66
C GLU A 46 22.10 -2.93 18.74
N ALA A 47 20.87 -3.41 18.90
CA ALA A 47 20.29 -4.43 18.03
C ALA A 47 20.12 -3.91 16.58
N LEU A 48 19.63 -2.66 16.42
CA LEU A 48 19.45 -2.03 15.12
C LEU A 48 20.75 -2.02 14.32
N PHE A 49 21.85 -1.59 14.91
CA PHE A 49 23.16 -1.50 14.25
C PHE A 49 23.75 -2.88 13.97
N GLU A 50 23.59 -3.83 14.90
CA GLU A 50 24.03 -5.22 14.70
C GLU A 50 23.31 -5.86 13.51
N TYR A 51 21.99 -5.76 13.41
CA TYR A 51 21.23 -6.31 12.31
C TYR A 51 21.49 -5.58 10.98
N THR A 52 21.66 -4.25 10.99
CA THR A 52 22.03 -3.48 9.80
C THR A 52 23.40 -3.93 9.27
N LYS A 53 24.39 -4.12 10.15
CA LYS A 53 25.69 -4.67 9.76
C LYS A 53 25.57 -6.08 9.20
N ARG A 54 24.75 -6.92 9.83
CA ARG A 54 24.58 -8.33 9.44
C ARG A 54 23.87 -8.50 8.11
N PHE A 55 22.80 -7.75 7.86
CA PHE A 55 21.92 -7.95 6.70
C PHE A 55 22.24 -7.01 5.54
N ASP A 56 22.59 -5.76 5.83
CA ASP A 56 22.88 -4.75 4.81
C ASP A 56 24.39 -4.62 4.53
N GLY A 57 25.25 -5.19 5.40
CA GLY A 57 26.70 -5.17 5.25
C GLY A 57 27.35 -3.82 5.59
N ALA A 58 26.60 -2.89 6.17
CA ALA A 58 27.03 -1.55 6.53
C ALA A 58 27.11 -1.37 8.05
N ALA A 59 28.27 -0.95 8.55
CA ALA A 59 28.43 -0.61 9.96
C ALA A 59 27.87 0.79 10.22
N MET A 60 26.84 0.89 11.06
CA MET A 60 26.21 2.13 11.47
C MET A 60 26.40 2.37 12.97
N ASP A 61 26.31 3.64 13.36
CA ASP A 61 26.25 4.11 14.75
C ASP A 61 25.27 5.28 14.88
N GLY A 62 25.12 5.82 16.08
CA GLY A 62 24.19 6.93 16.35
C GLY A 62 24.47 8.21 15.56
N ASN A 63 25.69 8.40 15.06
CA ASN A 63 26.05 9.58 14.26
C ASN A 63 25.86 9.35 12.76
N SER A 64 26.01 8.12 12.30
CA SER A 64 26.00 7.75 10.88
C SER A 64 24.66 7.21 10.38
N ILE A 65 23.77 6.75 11.28
CA ILE A 65 22.47 6.14 10.91
C ILE A 65 21.53 7.14 10.21
N ARG A 66 21.54 8.40 10.60
CA ARG A 66 20.73 9.46 9.98
C ARG A 66 21.50 10.06 8.82
N VAL A 67 20.80 10.24 7.69
CA VAL A 67 21.33 10.95 6.52
C VAL A 67 21.54 12.42 6.86
N THR A 68 22.70 12.97 6.46
CA THR A 68 23.04 14.38 6.66
C THR A 68 22.60 15.24 5.47
N ARG A 69 22.63 16.57 5.66
CA ARG A 69 22.35 17.50 4.57
C ARG A 69 23.37 17.41 3.45
N GLU A 70 24.62 17.20 3.80
CA GLU A 70 25.72 17.05 2.85
C GLU A 70 25.54 15.81 1.96
N GLU A 71 25.06 14.70 2.53
CA GLU A 71 24.76 13.48 1.77
C GLU A 71 23.60 13.72 0.78
N ILE A 72 22.59 14.50 1.17
CA ILE A 72 21.48 14.88 0.28
C ILE A 72 22.00 15.73 -0.89
N ASP A 73 22.81 16.76 -0.59
CA ASP A 73 23.35 17.66 -1.59
C ASP A 73 24.31 16.94 -2.54
N GLU A 74 25.05 15.94 -2.06
CA GLU A 74 25.90 15.07 -2.89
C GLU A 74 25.05 14.15 -3.78
N ALA A 75 24.00 13.55 -3.23
CA ALA A 75 23.08 12.67 -3.98
C ALA A 75 22.38 13.43 -5.11
N MET A 76 21.89 14.63 -4.86
CA MET A 76 21.24 15.46 -5.88
C MET A 76 22.14 15.79 -7.06
N LYS A 77 23.43 15.96 -6.85
CA LYS A 77 24.42 16.21 -7.93
C LYS A 77 24.66 15.00 -8.81
N GLN A 78 24.38 13.79 -8.31
CA GLN A 78 24.57 12.52 -9.02
C GLN A 78 23.37 12.12 -9.88
N VAL A 79 22.19 12.72 -9.64
CA VAL A 79 20.98 12.43 -10.42
C VAL A 79 20.98 13.22 -11.71
N GLU A 80 20.68 12.53 -12.81
CA GLU A 80 20.60 13.18 -14.12
C GLU A 80 19.51 14.26 -14.14
N PRO A 81 19.77 15.47 -14.68
CA PRO A 81 18.81 16.55 -14.71
C PRO A 81 17.50 16.23 -15.45
N GLY A 82 17.55 15.34 -16.45
CA GLY A 82 16.36 14.84 -17.15
C GLY A 82 15.44 14.05 -16.21
N LEU A 83 16.01 13.18 -15.37
CA LEU A 83 15.25 12.39 -14.41
C LEU A 83 14.65 13.25 -13.30
N LEU A 84 15.35 14.30 -12.83
CA LEU A 84 14.79 15.26 -11.86
C LEU A 84 13.49 15.89 -12.39
N LYS A 85 13.46 16.34 -13.64
CA LYS A 85 12.27 16.91 -14.27
C LYS A 85 11.13 15.88 -14.43
N VAL A 86 11.47 14.61 -14.67
CA VAL A 86 10.46 13.54 -14.71
C VAL A 86 9.86 13.31 -13.33
N MET A 87 10.69 13.25 -12.29
CA MET A 87 10.22 13.13 -10.90
C MET A 87 9.34 14.31 -10.49
N GLU A 88 9.72 15.56 -10.79
CA GLU A 88 8.91 16.75 -10.52
C GLU A 88 7.50 16.62 -11.14
N ARG A 89 7.41 16.26 -12.42
CA ARG A 89 6.11 16.09 -13.09
C ARG A 89 5.28 14.96 -12.47
N SER A 90 5.92 13.84 -12.12
CA SER A 90 5.25 12.75 -11.41
C SER A 90 4.71 13.20 -10.06
N MET A 91 5.53 13.92 -9.28
CA MET A 91 5.14 14.50 -7.98
C MET A 91 3.92 15.42 -8.11
N ASP A 92 3.90 16.28 -9.13
CA ASP A 92 2.77 17.20 -9.38
C ASP A 92 1.48 16.43 -9.68
N ASN A 93 1.56 15.34 -10.44
CA ASN A 93 0.41 14.48 -10.74
C ASN A 93 -0.08 13.77 -9.46
N ILE A 94 0.83 13.18 -8.67
CA ILE A 94 0.52 12.51 -7.41
C ILE A 94 -0.13 13.50 -6.43
N ARG A 95 0.45 14.68 -6.26
CA ARG A 95 -0.07 15.73 -5.37
C ARG A 95 -1.47 16.16 -5.79
N ARG A 96 -1.66 16.48 -7.08
CA ARG A 96 -2.96 16.91 -7.63
C ARG A 96 -4.06 15.86 -7.43
N TYR A 97 -3.73 14.58 -7.56
CA TYR A 97 -4.66 13.50 -7.31
C TYR A 97 -5.03 13.42 -5.82
N HIS A 98 -4.03 13.38 -4.93
CA HIS A 98 -4.25 13.22 -3.51
C HIS A 98 -4.87 14.45 -2.84
N GLU A 99 -4.68 15.65 -3.37
CA GLU A 99 -5.39 16.86 -2.90
C GLU A 99 -6.92 16.72 -3.00
N LYS A 100 -7.45 15.94 -3.95
CA LYS A 100 -8.87 15.64 -4.05
C LYS A 100 -9.42 14.76 -2.92
N GLN A 101 -8.54 14.06 -2.21
CA GLN A 101 -8.88 13.18 -1.10
C GLN A 101 -8.91 13.89 0.25
N ARG A 102 -8.53 15.17 0.32
CA ARG A 102 -8.50 15.93 1.59
C ARG A 102 -9.91 16.03 2.19
N GLN A 103 -10.00 15.73 3.48
CA GLN A 103 -11.23 15.83 4.24
C GLN A 103 -11.18 17.02 5.20
N ASN A 104 -12.33 17.65 5.42
CA ASN A 104 -12.50 18.76 6.35
C ASN A 104 -13.24 18.31 7.60
N SER A 105 -12.92 18.94 8.75
CA SER A 105 -13.77 18.86 9.94
C SER A 105 -15.14 19.49 9.65
N TRP A 106 -16.18 18.95 10.29
CA TRP A 106 -17.53 19.46 10.12
C TRP A 106 -18.28 19.50 11.45
N PHE A 107 -19.28 20.37 11.53
CA PHE A 107 -20.17 20.55 12.67
C PHE A 107 -21.62 20.63 12.15
N ASP A 108 -22.51 19.98 12.85
CA ASP A 108 -23.94 20.01 12.64
C ASP A 108 -24.61 20.57 13.91
N ALA A 109 -25.16 21.78 13.79
CA ALA A 109 -25.79 22.47 14.90
C ALA A 109 -27.31 22.29 14.80
N GLN A 110 -27.94 21.79 15.87
CA GLN A 110 -29.37 21.54 15.96
C GLN A 110 -30.11 22.74 16.60
N PRO A 111 -31.41 22.90 16.35
CA PRO A 111 -32.20 23.99 16.92
C PRO A 111 -32.26 24.01 18.47
N ASP A 112 -32.06 22.86 19.12
CA ASP A 112 -32.06 22.72 20.57
C ASP A 112 -30.68 23.10 21.21
N GLY A 113 -29.73 23.59 20.40
CA GLY A 113 -28.42 23.98 20.86
C GLY A 113 -27.39 22.80 20.91
N THR A 114 -27.78 21.59 20.49
CA THR A 114 -26.86 20.48 20.33
C THR A 114 -25.95 20.72 19.13
N ILE A 115 -24.64 20.42 19.28
CA ILE A 115 -23.67 20.42 18.18
C ILE A 115 -22.98 19.06 18.14
N LEU A 116 -23.18 18.36 17.03
CA LEU A 116 -22.43 17.15 16.73
C LEU A 116 -21.44 17.44 15.60
N GLY A 117 -20.30 16.73 15.60
CA GLY A 117 -19.32 16.99 14.55
C GLY A 117 -18.21 15.95 14.52
N GLN A 118 -17.34 16.14 13.56
CA GLN A 118 -16.14 15.32 13.41
C GLN A 118 -14.93 16.22 13.18
N LYS A 119 -13.91 16.07 14.03
CA LYS A 119 -12.63 16.73 13.87
C LYS A 119 -11.68 15.80 13.08
N VAL A 120 -11.20 16.28 11.94
CA VAL A 120 -10.18 15.62 11.13
C VAL A 120 -8.82 16.20 11.47
N THR A 121 -7.85 15.36 11.78
CA THR A 121 -6.47 15.77 12.11
C THR A 121 -5.47 14.83 11.46
N ALA A 122 -4.37 15.39 10.94
CA ALA A 122 -3.24 14.59 10.46
C ALA A 122 -2.62 13.77 11.61
N LEU A 123 -1.99 12.65 11.29
CA LEU A 123 -1.08 11.96 12.18
C LEU A 123 0.11 12.86 12.49
N GLU A 124 0.68 12.74 13.69
CA GLU A 124 1.84 13.55 14.10
C GLU A 124 3.10 13.12 13.36
N SER A 125 3.27 11.80 13.16
CA SER A 125 4.45 11.22 12.56
C SER A 125 4.16 9.92 11.81
N VAL A 126 4.88 9.72 10.70
CA VAL A 126 4.77 8.53 9.86
C VAL A 126 6.16 8.01 9.52
N GLY A 127 6.32 6.69 9.57
CA GLY A 127 7.47 5.97 9.06
C GLY A 127 7.19 5.47 7.65
N VAL A 128 8.08 5.75 6.73
CA VAL A 128 8.02 5.29 5.35
C VAL A 128 9.13 4.26 5.13
N TYR A 129 8.76 3.02 4.85
CA TYR A 129 9.72 2.00 4.46
C TYR A 129 9.90 2.00 2.94
N VAL A 130 11.14 2.14 2.49
CA VAL A 130 11.48 2.05 1.06
C VAL A 130 12.49 0.92 0.88
N PRO A 131 12.21 -0.07 0.01
CA PRO A 131 13.16 -1.14 -0.26
C PRO A 131 14.48 -0.60 -0.82
N GLY A 132 15.57 -1.26 -0.50
CA GLY A 132 16.88 -1.05 -1.11
C GLY A 132 17.31 -2.30 -1.87
N GLY A 133 18.56 -2.32 -2.34
CA GLY A 133 19.15 -3.46 -3.01
C GLY A 133 19.56 -3.16 -4.45
N LYS A 134 19.24 -4.04 -5.42
CA LYS A 134 19.71 -3.93 -6.80
C LYS A 134 19.04 -2.80 -7.60
N ALA A 135 17.87 -2.34 -7.19
CA ALA A 135 17.12 -1.27 -7.86
C ALA A 135 16.87 -0.09 -6.92
N ALA A 136 16.81 1.12 -7.47
CA ALA A 136 16.26 2.30 -6.82
C ALA A 136 14.74 2.31 -6.99
N TYR A 137 14.01 2.77 -5.98
CA TYR A 137 12.55 2.85 -6.01
C TYR A 137 12.06 4.30 -5.76
N PRO A 138 12.44 5.28 -6.59
CA PRO A 138 12.01 6.66 -6.39
C PRO A 138 10.49 6.81 -6.47
N SER A 139 9.79 6.05 -7.31
CA SER A 139 8.33 6.04 -7.39
C SER A 139 7.69 5.67 -6.05
N SER A 140 8.17 4.60 -5.39
CA SER A 140 7.67 4.20 -4.07
C SER A 140 7.93 5.26 -3.00
N VAL A 141 9.05 6.02 -3.11
CA VAL A 141 9.30 7.18 -2.24
C VAL A 141 8.19 8.23 -2.42
N LEU A 142 7.93 8.63 -3.67
CA LEU A 142 6.94 9.66 -3.99
C LEU A 142 5.54 9.23 -3.57
N MET A 143 5.14 7.99 -3.87
CA MET A 143 3.81 7.45 -3.58
C MET A 143 3.52 7.29 -2.08
N ASN A 144 4.54 7.13 -1.24
CA ASN A 144 4.37 7.09 0.21
C ASN A 144 4.38 8.47 0.86
N ILE A 145 5.29 9.35 0.44
CA ILE A 145 5.56 10.61 1.14
C ILE A 145 4.56 11.69 0.76
N ILE A 146 4.22 11.82 -0.54
CA ILE A 146 3.35 12.91 -1.01
C ILE A 146 1.95 12.86 -0.39
N PRO A 147 1.22 11.70 -0.32
CA PRO A 147 -0.07 11.68 0.36
C PRO A 147 0.02 12.00 1.86
N ALA A 148 1.12 11.62 2.53
CA ALA A 148 1.35 12.00 3.93
C ALA A 148 1.56 13.52 4.09
N GLU A 149 2.29 14.14 3.18
CA GLU A 149 2.50 15.60 3.15
C GLU A 149 1.19 16.33 2.85
N VAL A 150 0.41 15.87 1.86
CA VAL A 150 -0.92 16.41 1.53
C VAL A 150 -1.89 16.31 2.70
N ALA A 151 -1.83 15.22 3.48
CA ALA A 151 -2.60 15.06 4.71
C ALA A 151 -2.21 16.05 5.81
N GLY A 152 -1.00 16.64 5.73
CA GLY A 152 -0.47 17.58 6.71
C GLY A 152 0.37 16.95 7.82
N VAL A 153 0.89 15.73 7.62
CA VAL A 153 1.82 15.08 8.54
C VAL A 153 3.08 15.93 8.69
N LYS A 154 3.49 16.20 9.94
CA LYS A 154 4.62 17.12 10.21
C LYS A 154 5.96 16.41 10.23
N ARG A 155 5.99 15.14 10.63
CA ARG A 155 7.21 14.34 10.71
C ARG A 155 7.05 13.10 9.84
N ILE A 156 7.83 13.04 8.76
CA ILE A 156 7.86 11.91 7.82
C ILE A 156 9.28 11.34 7.85
N ALA A 157 9.45 10.21 8.54
CA ALA A 157 10.71 9.53 8.72
C ALA A 157 10.82 8.37 7.73
N MET A 158 11.71 8.47 6.75
CA MET A 158 11.96 7.38 5.81
C MET A 158 13.08 6.46 6.33
N VAL A 159 12.90 5.15 6.22
CA VAL A 159 13.95 4.14 6.41
C VAL A 159 14.21 3.41 5.09
N THR A 160 15.47 3.18 4.77
CA THR A 160 15.88 2.43 3.58
C THR A 160 17.24 1.77 3.85
N PRO A 161 17.47 0.51 3.41
CA PRO A 161 18.76 -0.13 3.60
C PRO A 161 19.88 0.66 2.91
N PRO A 162 21.02 0.86 3.57
CA PRO A 162 22.19 1.46 2.95
C PRO A 162 22.88 0.45 2.01
N GLY A 163 23.68 0.96 1.09
CA GLY A 163 24.68 0.19 0.39
C GLY A 163 25.82 -0.26 1.32
N LYS A 164 26.68 -1.16 0.86
CA LYS A 164 27.85 -1.61 1.62
C LYS A 164 28.84 -0.49 1.98
N ASP A 165 28.78 0.61 1.23
CA ASP A 165 29.53 1.85 1.46
C ASP A 165 28.89 2.75 2.54
N GLY A 166 27.76 2.32 3.12
CA GLY A 166 27.02 3.07 4.12
C GLY A 166 26.21 4.24 3.56
N LYS A 167 26.03 4.34 2.25
CA LYS A 167 25.26 5.41 1.60
C LYS A 167 23.89 4.93 1.11
N VAL A 168 22.93 5.82 1.07
CA VAL A 168 21.63 5.59 0.41
C VAL A 168 21.80 5.80 -1.09
N ASN A 169 21.06 5.04 -1.90
CA ASN A 169 21.03 5.25 -3.34
C ASN A 169 20.69 6.71 -3.67
N PRO A 170 21.47 7.41 -4.53
CA PRO A 170 21.30 8.82 -4.79
C PRO A 170 19.93 9.20 -5.34
N VAL A 171 19.34 8.37 -6.22
CA VAL A 171 18.00 8.64 -6.80
C VAL A 171 16.92 8.52 -5.73
N THR A 172 16.99 7.47 -4.88
CA THR A 172 16.07 7.27 -3.75
C THR A 172 16.16 8.42 -2.75
N LEU A 173 17.36 8.85 -2.40
CA LEU A 173 17.58 9.94 -1.44
C LEU A 173 17.10 11.29 -1.98
N THR A 174 17.38 11.57 -3.26
CA THR A 174 16.89 12.77 -3.95
C THR A 174 15.37 12.81 -3.99
N ALA A 175 14.71 11.68 -4.35
CA ALA A 175 13.25 11.59 -4.34
C ALA A 175 12.68 11.85 -2.94
N ALA A 176 13.28 11.29 -1.89
CA ALA A 176 12.83 11.50 -0.51
C ALA A 176 12.89 12.98 -0.10
N TYR A 177 14.00 13.65 -0.43
CA TYR A 177 14.15 15.08 -0.16
C TYR A 177 13.13 15.92 -0.94
N MET A 178 12.98 15.68 -2.26
CA MET A 178 12.02 16.40 -3.11
C MET A 178 10.58 16.21 -2.65
N ALA A 179 10.21 15.00 -2.21
CA ALA A 179 8.86 14.66 -1.73
C ALA A 179 8.54 15.23 -0.34
N GLY A 180 9.55 15.70 0.42
CA GLY A 180 9.34 16.31 1.73
C GLY A 180 9.57 15.38 2.93
N ALA A 181 10.39 14.31 2.78
CA ALA A 181 10.85 13.55 3.95
C ALA A 181 11.58 14.47 4.93
N THR A 182 11.20 14.44 6.20
CA THR A 182 11.83 15.27 7.24
C THR A 182 13.10 14.63 7.79
N GLU A 183 13.18 13.31 7.70
CA GLU A 183 14.28 12.51 8.22
C GLU A 183 14.45 11.27 7.33
N VAL A 184 15.70 10.87 7.08
CA VAL A 184 16.03 9.63 6.37
C VAL A 184 17.04 8.85 7.20
N TYR A 185 16.77 7.55 7.41
CA TYR A 185 17.62 6.65 8.19
C TYR A 185 18.09 5.46 7.36
N LYS A 186 19.35 5.10 7.55
CA LYS A 186 20.08 4.05 6.82
C LYS A 186 19.88 2.69 7.50
N ALA A 187 18.67 2.19 7.47
CA ALA A 187 18.31 0.88 8.02
C ALA A 187 17.23 0.23 7.17
N GLY A 188 17.33 -1.07 6.96
CA GLY A 188 16.38 -1.90 6.22
C GLY A 188 15.75 -3.00 7.07
N GLY A 189 14.97 -3.88 6.45
CA GLY A 189 14.46 -5.11 7.05
C GLY A 189 13.53 -4.94 8.26
N ALA A 190 13.34 -6.04 8.98
CA ALA A 190 12.48 -6.10 10.17
C ALA A 190 12.97 -5.18 11.31
N GLN A 191 14.29 -5.01 11.44
CA GLN A 191 14.88 -4.15 12.45
C GLN A 191 14.53 -2.67 12.27
N ALA A 192 14.44 -2.19 11.03
CA ALA A 192 14.02 -0.82 10.74
C ALA A 192 12.54 -0.59 11.08
N VAL A 193 11.68 -1.58 10.75
CA VAL A 193 10.25 -1.55 11.14
C VAL A 193 10.09 -1.53 12.66
N ALA A 194 10.84 -2.36 13.38
CA ALA A 194 10.82 -2.39 14.85
C ALA A 194 11.31 -1.06 15.45
N ALA A 195 12.39 -0.48 14.90
CA ALA A 195 12.89 0.83 15.34
C ALA A 195 11.85 1.94 15.15
N LEU A 196 11.15 1.98 14.01
CA LEU A 196 10.05 2.93 13.79
C LEU A 196 8.88 2.69 14.75
N ALA A 197 8.57 1.44 15.07
CA ALA A 197 7.42 1.09 15.90
C ALA A 197 7.63 1.40 17.39
N PHE A 198 8.79 1.07 17.95
CA PHE A 198 9.05 1.21 19.39
C PHE A 198 9.89 2.45 19.73
N GLY A 199 10.59 2.99 18.76
CA GLY A 199 11.59 4.01 18.96
C GLY A 199 12.91 3.43 19.47
N THR A 200 14.01 4.09 19.13
CA THR A 200 15.35 3.87 19.68
C THR A 200 15.96 5.20 20.06
N ALA A 201 17.18 5.24 20.55
CA ALA A 201 17.86 6.52 20.83
C ALA A 201 18.08 7.35 19.55
N SER A 202 18.32 6.69 18.41
CA SER A 202 18.57 7.36 17.12
C SER A 202 17.31 7.59 16.30
N ILE A 203 16.31 6.71 16.37
CA ILE A 203 15.09 6.75 15.56
C ILE A 203 13.87 6.92 16.48
N PRO A 204 13.30 8.11 16.58
CA PRO A 204 12.09 8.32 17.39
C PRO A 204 10.90 7.56 16.81
N ARG A 205 10.05 7.00 17.68
CA ARG A 205 8.83 6.27 17.34
C ARG A 205 7.90 7.08 16.41
N VAL A 206 7.15 6.36 15.55
CA VAL A 206 6.11 6.93 14.68
C VAL A 206 4.71 6.40 15.04
N ASN A 207 3.67 7.03 14.48
CA ASN A 207 2.28 6.63 14.70
C ASN A 207 1.78 5.59 13.68
N LYS A 208 2.33 5.63 12.45
CA LYS A 208 1.98 4.69 11.37
C LYS A 208 3.24 4.36 10.56
N ILE A 209 3.33 3.12 10.07
CA ILE A 209 4.38 2.66 9.15
C ILE A 209 3.72 2.27 7.84
N VAL A 210 4.21 2.83 6.73
CA VAL A 210 3.72 2.58 5.37
C VAL A 210 4.88 2.18 4.45
N GLY A 211 4.55 1.60 3.33
CA GLY A 211 5.48 1.25 2.27
C GLY A 211 5.66 -0.25 2.04
N PRO A 212 5.98 -0.63 0.79
CA PRO A 212 6.19 -2.01 0.39
C PRO A 212 7.53 -2.54 0.91
N GLY A 213 7.62 -3.84 1.09
CA GLY A 213 8.85 -4.51 1.50
C GLY A 213 8.77 -6.01 1.23
N ASN A 214 9.89 -6.71 1.42
CA ASN A 214 9.93 -8.15 1.31
C ASN A 214 9.15 -8.83 2.46
N ILE A 215 9.10 -10.16 2.45
CA ILE A 215 8.37 -10.96 3.45
C ILE A 215 8.76 -10.62 4.91
N PHE A 216 10.03 -10.31 5.18
CA PHE A 216 10.48 -9.95 6.52
C PHE A 216 9.90 -8.61 6.98
N VAL A 217 9.78 -7.64 6.06
CA VAL A 217 9.17 -6.34 6.32
C VAL A 217 7.66 -6.47 6.51
N ALA A 218 6.99 -7.24 5.66
CA ALA A 218 5.55 -7.50 5.77
C ALA A 218 5.19 -8.16 7.11
N LEU A 219 5.94 -9.20 7.52
CA LEU A 219 5.77 -9.87 8.81
C LEU A 219 6.13 -8.97 9.99
N ALA A 220 7.14 -8.10 9.86
CA ALA A 220 7.48 -7.15 10.90
C ALA A 220 6.37 -6.09 11.09
N LYS A 221 5.79 -5.57 9.99
CA LYS A 221 4.62 -4.68 10.04
C LYS A 221 3.45 -5.37 10.75
N LYS A 222 3.18 -6.64 10.41
CA LYS A 222 2.15 -7.44 11.11
C LYS A 222 2.44 -7.59 12.60
N ALA A 223 3.69 -7.87 12.99
CA ALA A 223 4.08 -8.08 14.38
C ALA A 223 3.97 -6.81 15.24
N VAL A 224 4.14 -5.62 14.66
CA VAL A 224 4.06 -4.34 15.39
C VAL A 224 2.68 -3.68 15.31
N TYR A 225 1.75 -4.24 14.53
CA TYR A 225 0.39 -3.71 14.42
C TYR A 225 -0.31 -3.71 15.79
N GLY A 226 -0.95 -2.59 16.12
CA GLY A 226 -1.51 -2.35 17.45
C GLY A 226 -0.59 -1.51 18.34
N HIS A 227 0.73 -1.59 18.20
CA HIS A 227 1.67 -0.63 18.78
C HIS A 227 1.79 0.63 17.92
N VAL A 228 1.77 0.43 16.62
CA VAL A 228 1.65 1.47 15.57
C VAL A 228 0.60 1.01 14.57
N SER A 229 0.04 1.93 13.78
CA SER A 229 -0.76 1.57 12.62
C SER A 229 0.14 1.18 11.45
N ILE A 230 -0.41 0.43 10.50
CA ILE A 230 0.26 0.11 9.22
C ILE A 230 -0.69 0.43 8.05
N ASP A 231 -0.16 0.47 6.82
CA ASP A 231 -0.96 0.52 5.60
C ASP A 231 -1.68 -0.83 5.37
N SER A 232 -0.95 -1.83 4.89
CA SER A 232 -1.45 -3.18 4.62
C SER A 232 -0.33 -4.21 4.79
N ILE A 233 -0.70 -5.48 4.75
CA ILE A 233 0.26 -6.59 4.65
C ILE A 233 0.32 -6.96 3.17
N ALA A 234 1.30 -6.41 2.46
CA ALA A 234 1.46 -6.64 1.03
C ALA A 234 1.94 -8.07 0.74
N GLY A 235 1.31 -8.71 -0.22
CA GLY A 235 1.77 -9.94 -0.88
C GLY A 235 2.50 -9.64 -2.20
N PRO A 236 2.78 -10.68 -2.99
CA PRO A 236 3.31 -10.53 -4.33
C PRO A 236 2.35 -9.77 -5.25
N SER A 237 2.91 -9.05 -6.21
CA SER A 237 2.16 -8.21 -7.14
C SER A 237 1.24 -9.01 -8.09
N GLU A 238 0.17 -8.40 -8.53
CA GLU A 238 -0.91 -9.03 -9.31
C GLU A 238 -1.45 -8.12 -10.39
N ILE A 239 -1.67 -8.68 -11.58
CA ILE A 239 -2.46 -8.04 -12.62
C ILE A 239 -3.57 -8.98 -13.11
N LEU A 240 -4.76 -8.43 -13.34
CA LEU A 240 -5.84 -9.09 -14.04
C LEU A 240 -6.34 -8.18 -15.15
N VAL A 241 -6.29 -8.67 -16.38
CA VAL A 241 -6.82 -7.98 -17.55
C VAL A 241 -8.16 -8.61 -17.95
N ILE A 242 -9.23 -7.81 -18.05
CA ILE A 242 -10.49 -8.21 -18.70
C ILE A 242 -10.44 -7.69 -20.15
N ALA A 243 -10.54 -8.58 -21.13
CA ALA A 243 -10.49 -8.20 -22.54
C ALA A 243 -11.53 -8.95 -23.38
N ASP A 244 -12.13 -8.26 -24.35
CA ASP A 244 -12.95 -8.86 -25.39
C ASP A 244 -12.18 -9.02 -26.72
N ASP A 245 -12.86 -9.43 -27.80
CA ASP A 245 -12.28 -9.65 -29.13
C ASP A 245 -11.74 -8.38 -29.80
N SER A 246 -12.04 -7.20 -29.28
CA SER A 246 -11.57 -5.91 -29.81
C SER A 246 -10.17 -5.53 -29.31
N ALA A 247 -9.68 -6.18 -28.25
CA ALA A 247 -8.39 -5.86 -27.63
C ALA A 247 -7.21 -6.20 -28.53
N ASN A 248 -6.17 -5.38 -28.48
CA ASN A 248 -4.90 -5.67 -29.15
C ASN A 248 -4.13 -6.75 -28.37
N PRO A 249 -3.91 -7.96 -28.94
CA PRO A 249 -3.27 -9.05 -28.21
C PRO A 249 -1.83 -8.72 -27.77
N ARG A 250 -1.13 -7.88 -28.54
CA ARG A 250 0.24 -7.47 -28.22
C ARG A 250 0.30 -6.53 -27.02
N PHE A 251 -0.68 -5.63 -26.85
CA PHE A 251 -0.77 -4.75 -25.70
C PHE A 251 -1.09 -5.56 -24.43
N VAL A 252 -2.13 -6.39 -24.49
CA VAL A 252 -2.49 -7.28 -23.37
C VAL A 252 -1.32 -8.17 -22.95
N ALA A 253 -0.58 -8.74 -23.90
CA ALA A 253 0.60 -9.55 -23.58
C ALA A 253 1.70 -8.72 -22.89
N ALA A 254 1.93 -7.48 -23.32
CA ALA A 254 2.93 -6.59 -22.73
C ALA A 254 2.56 -6.22 -21.27
N ASP A 255 1.27 -5.94 -21.02
CA ASP A 255 0.77 -5.57 -19.70
C ASP A 255 0.82 -6.76 -18.70
N LEU A 256 0.50 -7.98 -19.16
CA LEU A 256 0.69 -9.20 -18.35
C LEU A 256 2.16 -9.43 -17.97
N LEU A 257 3.08 -9.11 -18.89
CA LEU A 257 4.52 -9.31 -18.68
C LEU A 257 5.16 -8.23 -17.84
N SER A 258 4.66 -6.98 -17.86
CA SER A 258 5.12 -5.92 -16.96
C SER A 258 4.97 -6.33 -15.50
N GLN A 259 3.87 -7.00 -15.16
CA GLN A 259 3.65 -7.52 -13.82
C GLN A 259 4.49 -8.77 -13.52
N ALA A 260 4.58 -9.71 -14.46
CA ALA A 260 5.32 -10.96 -14.28
C ALA A 260 6.83 -10.76 -14.06
N GLU A 261 7.40 -9.63 -14.50
CA GLU A 261 8.82 -9.33 -14.29
C GLU A 261 9.17 -8.86 -12.88
N HIS A 262 8.19 -8.49 -12.05
CA HIS A 262 8.43 -8.00 -10.70
C HIS A 262 9.03 -9.07 -9.80
N ASP A 263 8.44 -10.27 -9.77
CA ASP A 263 8.87 -11.37 -8.89
C ASP A 263 8.40 -12.73 -9.43
N GLU A 264 9.08 -13.81 -9.05
CA GLU A 264 8.70 -15.20 -9.39
C GLU A 264 7.32 -15.62 -8.82
N LEU A 265 6.83 -14.91 -7.80
CA LEU A 265 5.52 -15.10 -7.18
C LEU A 265 4.45 -14.13 -7.73
N ALA A 266 4.78 -13.21 -8.62
CA ALA A 266 3.81 -12.32 -9.25
C ALA A 266 2.77 -13.13 -10.04
N SER A 267 1.54 -12.62 -10.13
CA SER A 267 0.49 -13.27 -10.90
C SER A 267 -0.01 -12.40 -12.03
N SER A 268 -0.23 -13.03 -13.19
CA SER A 268 -0.69 -12.37 -14.41
C SER A 268 -1.85 -13.18 -15.00
N ILE A 269 -3.05 -12.59 -14.96
CA ILE A 269 -4.28 -13.27 -15.36
C ILE A 269 -4.98 -12.47 -16.45
N LEU A 270 -5.26 -13.12 -17.58
CA LEU A 270 -6.20 -12.62 -18.59
C LEU A 270 -7.54 -13.31 -18.41
N VAL A 271 -8.62 -12.57 -18.34
CA VAL A 271 -9.99 -13.09 -18.45
C VAL A 271 -10.61 -12.55 -19.75
N THR A 272 -10.97 -13.42 -20.65
CA THR A 272 -11.51 -13.03 -21.97
C THR A 272 -12.69 -13.89 -22.37
N THR A 273 -13.58 -13.33 -23.20
CA THR A 273 -14.67 -14.09 -23.83
C THR A 273 -14.28 -14.64 -25.20
N SER A 274 -13.05 -14.39 -25.68
CA SER A 274 -12.56 -14.77 -27.00
C SER A 274 -11.42 -15.77 -26.94
N MET A 275 -11.66 -17.00 -27.38
CA MET A 275 -10.63 -18.03 -27.53
C MET A 275 -9.56 -17.63 -28.57
N ASP A 276 -9.92 -16.86 -29.58
CA ASP A 276 -8.98 -16.37 -30.59
C ASP A 276 -8.01 -15.35 -29.96
N LEU A 277 -8.52 -14.39 -29.20
CA LEU A 277 -7.69 -13.46 -28.43
C LEU A 277 -6.76 -14.22 -27.46
N ALA A 278 -7.30 -15.20 -26.73
CA ALA A 278 -6.53 -16.01 -25.79
C ALA A 278 -5.29 -16.66 -26.43
N ARG A 279 -5.45 -17.23 -27.61
CA ARG A 279 -4.34 -17.83 -28.36
C ARG A 279 -3.34 -16.79 -28.84
N LYS A 280 -3.81 -15.68 -29.43
CA LYS A 280 -2.95 -14.60 -29.92
C LYS A 280 -2.13 -13.97 -28.80
N VAL A 281 -2.73 -13.73 -27.63
CA VAL A 281 -2.01 -13.23 -26.44
C VAL A 281 -0.94 -14.22 -26.00
N SER A 282 -1.24 -15.51 -25.96
CA SER A 282 -0.25 -16.54 -25.61
C SER A 282 0.93 -16.55 -26.57
N ASP A 283 0.69 -16.41 -27.89
CA ASP A 283 1.73 -16.36 -28.90
C ASP A 283 2.61 -15.09 -28.77
N GLU A 284 2.00 -13.93 -28.48
CA GLU A 284 2.74 -12.68 -28.22
C GLU A 284 3.59 -12.77 -26.96
N VAL A 285 3.09 -13.38 -25.87
CA VAL A 285 3.87 -13.65 -24.64
C VAL A 285 5.12 -14.47 -24.97
N ASP A 286 4.98 -15.55 -25.75
CA ASP A 286 6.12 -16.38 -26.16
C ASP A 286 7.10 -15.62 -27.09
N GLY A 287 6.59 -14.65 -27.84
CA GLY A 287 7.40 -13.73 -28.64
C GLY A 287 8.24 -12.80 -27.78
N PHE A 288 7.63 -12.12 -26.81
CA PHE A 288 8.30 -11.20 -25.89
C PHE A 288 9.33 -11.87 -24.98
N LEU A 289 9.08 -13.10 -24.52
CA LEU A 289 10.00 -13.87 -23.71
C LEU A 289 11.37 -14.13 -24.36
N LYS A 290 11.48 -13.98 -25.69
CA LYS A 290 12.74 -14.14 -26.43
C LYS A 290 13.62 -12.90 -26.37
N VAL A 291 13.07 -11.72 -26.03
CA VAL A 291 13.77 -10.43 -26.10
C VAL A 291 13.85 -9.68 -24.76
N LEU A 292 13.01 -10.03 -23.79
CA LEU A 292 12.99 -9.37 -22.49
C LEU A 292 14.16 -9.86 -21.61
N SER A 293 14.81 -8.91 -20.91
CA SER A 293 16.02 -9.17 -20.12
C SER A 293 15.77 -10.02 -18.86
N ARG A 294 14.54 -10.00 -18.30
CA ARG A 294 14.17 -10.74 -17.08
C ARG A 294 13.34 -12.00 -17.38
N SER A 295 13.51 -12.57 -18.56
CA SER A 295 12.70 -13.70 -19.07
C SER A 295 12.66 -14.91 -18.12
N ASP A 296 13.70 -15.17 -17.33
CA ASP A 296 13.74 -16.28 -16.36
C ASP A 296 12.77 -16.06 -15.19
N ILE A 297 12.70 -14.84 -14.67
CA ILE A 297 11.76 -14.46 -13.60
C ILE A 297 10.34 -14.51 -14.15
N ILE A 298 10.11 -13.87 -15.30
CA ILE A 298 8.81 -13.84 -15.99
C ILE A 298 8.31 -15.27 -16.22
N ARG A 299 9.17 -16.16 -16.74
CA ARG A 299 8.78 -17.55 -17.03
C ARG A 299 8.32 -18.29 -15.77
N LYS A 300 9.05 -18.16 -14.67
CA LYS A 300 8.66 -18.79 -13.39
C LYS A 300 7.34 -18.23 -12.86
N SER A 301 7.14 -16.92 -12.93
CA SER A 301 5.88 -16.28 -12.56
C SER A 301 4.71 -16.83 -13.39
N LEU A 302 4.85 -16.85 -14.73
CA LEU A 302 3.80 -17.33 -15.62
C LEU A 302 3.55 -18.85 -15.52
N ASP A 303 4.60 -19.66 -15.29
CA ASP A 303 4.46 -21.10 -15.12
C ASP A 303 3.68 -21.48 -13.85
N ASN A 304 3.85 -20.70 -12.78
CA ASN A 304 3.20 -20.92 -11.50
C ASN A 304 1.83 -20.22 -11.41
N TYR A 305 1.75 -18.93 -11.78
CA TYR A 305 0.63 -18.03 -11.50
C TYR A 305 0.11 -17.28 -12.73
N GLY A 306 0.51 -17.67 -13.94
CA GLY A 306 0.03 -17.11 -15.20
C GLY A 306 -1.15 -17.90 -15.77
N TYR A 307 -2.30 -17.23 -16.01
CA TYR A 307 -3.50 -17.85 -16.54
C TYR A 307 -4.13 -17.00 -17.65
N ILE A 308 -4.69 -17.69 -18.64
CA ILE A 308 -5.63 -17.13 -19.62
C ILE A 308 -6.94 -17.86 -19.44
N LEU A 309 -7.94 -17.18 -18.92
CA LEU A 309 -9.26 -17.73 -18.59
C LEU A 309 -10.25 -17.34 -19.67
N VAL A 310 -10.86 -18.34 -20.30
CA VAL A 310 -11.89 -18.11 -21.32
C VAL A 310 -13.25 -18.28 -20.69
N ALA A 311 -13.94 -17.17 -20.47
CA ALA A 311 -15.26 -17.07 -19.89
C ALA A 311 -16.35 -17.22 -20.95
N GLU A 312 -17.51 -17.78 -20.59
CA GLU A 312 -18.67 -17.92 -21.47
C GLU A 312 -19.37 -16.59 -21.79
N SER A 313 -19.24 -15.61 -20.89
CA SER A 313 -19.82 -14.27 -21.06
C SER A 313 -18.99 -13.21 -20.32
N MET A 314 -19.25 -11.92 -20.62
CA MET A 314 -18.64 -10.80 -19.92
C MET A 314 -19.09 -10.73 -18.45
N GLU A 315 -20.32 -11.11 -18.16
CA GLU A 315 -20.82 -11.20 -16.78
C GLU A 315 -19.98 -12.19 -15.97
N LYS A 316 -19.66 -13.36 -16.55
CA LYS A 316 -18.82 -14.38 -15.89
C LYS A 316 -17.37 -13.90 -15.74
N ALA A 317 -16.85 -13.14 -16.69
CA ALA A 317 -15.55 -12.51 -16.60
C ALA A 317 -15.48 -11.50 -15.43
N VAL A 318 -16.50 -10.66 -15.28
CA VAL A 318 -16.63 -9.69 -14.19
C VAL A 318 -16.78 -10.38 -12.82
N GLU A 319 -17.62 -11.42 -12.71
CA GLU A 319 -17.74 -12.22 -11.48
C GLU A 319 -16.39 -12.79 -11.06
N THR A 320 -15.66 -13.35 -12.02
CA THR A 320 -14.32 -13.92 -11.80
C THR A 320 -13.35 -12.86 -11.28
N ALA A 321 -13.30 -11.70 -11.94
CA ALA A 321 -12.45 -10.60 -11.54
C ALA A 321 -12.77 -10.08 -10.13
N ASN A 322 -14.06 -9.89 -9.81
CA ASN A 322 -14.50 -9.49 -8.48
C ASN A 322 -14.18 -10.56 -7.40
N SER A 323 -14.21 -11.84 -7.76
CA SER A 323 -13.86 -12.94 -6.84
C SER A 323 -12.36 -12.99 -6.56
N ILE A 324 -11.52 -12.73 -7.56
CA ILE A 324 -10.06 -12.63 -7.43
C ILE A 324 -9.69 -11.37 -6.66
N ALA A 325 -10.35 -10.24 -6.94
CA ALA A 325 -10.07 -8.94 -6.34
C ALA A 325 -8.58 -8.53 -6.48
N PRO A 326 -8.09 -8.37 -7.70
CA PRO A 326 -6.67 -8.17 -7.98
C PRO A 326 -6.16 -6.82 -7.53
N GLU A 327 -4.83 -6.71 -7.38
CA GLU A 327 -4.12 -5.47 -7.17
C GLU A 327 -4.35 -4.49 -8.33
N HIS A 328 -3.98 -4.90 -9.54
CA HIS A 328 -4.18 -4.13 -10.77
C HIS A 328 -5.27 -4.79 -11.63
N MET A 329 -6.27 -4.01 -12.01
CA MET A 329 -7.35 -4.42 -12.90
C MET A 329 -7.30 -3.58 -14.17
N GLU A 330 -7.04 -4.20 -15.32
CA GLU A 330 -7.18 -3.55 -16.62
C GLU A 330 -8.45 -3.99 -17.34
N ILE A 331 -9.14 -3.05 -17.97
CA ILE A 331 -10.37 -3.29 -18.73
C ILE A 331 -10.14 -2.86 -20.18
N VAL A 332 -9.85 -3.82 -21.03
CA VAL A 332 -9.53 -3.62 -22.46
C VAL A 332 -10.63 -4.22 -23.30
N THR A 333 -11.77 -3.57 -23.31
CA THR A 333 -12.98 -3.99 -24.02
C THR A 333 -13.52 -2.88 -24.89
N ARG A 334 -14.45 -3.20 -25.79
CA ARG A 334 -15.12 -2.22 -26.66
C ARG A 334 -15.83 -1.11 -25.89
N ASN A 335 -16.41 -1.46 -24.74
CA ASN A 335 -17.14 -0.54 -23.83
C ASN A 335 -16.57 -0.61 -22.41
N PRO A 336 -15.32 -0.16 -22.15
CA PRO A 336 -14.65 -0.41 -20.90
C PRO A 336 -15.31 0.31 -19.70
N PHE A 337 -15.93 1.47 -19.88
CA PHE A 337 -16.68 2.17 -18.83
C PHE A 337 -17.93 1.41 -18.36
N GLU A 338 -18.60 0.69 -19.28
CA GLU A 338 -19.73 -0.16 -18.90
C GLU A 338 -19.27 -1.32 -18.02
N VAL A 339 -18.17 -1.96 -18.37
CA VAL A 339 -17.58 -3.06 -17.58
C VAL A 339 -17.13 -2.53 -16.22
N MET A 340 -16.47 -1.37 -16.19
CA MET A 340 -15.99 -0.72 -14.96
C MET A 340 -17.10 -0.55 -13.91
N THR A 341 -18.32 -0.18 -14.31
CA THR A 341 -19.43 -0.01 -13.37
C THR A 341 -19.83 -1.28 -12.63
N LYS A 342 -19.44 -2.46 -13.12
CA LYS A 342 -19.74 -3.78 -12.56
C LYS A 342 -18.58 -4.32 -11.70
N ILE A 343 -17.42 -3.65 -11.71
CA ILE A 343 -16.27 -4.01 -10.87
C ILE A 343 -16.47 -3.44 -9.47
N GLN A 344 -16.35 -4.31 -8.47
CA GLN A 344 -16.49 -3.97 -7.05
C GLN A 344 -15.17 -4.09 -6.30
N ASN A 345 -14.31 -5.00 -6.71
CA ASN A 345 -13.11 -5.38 -5.96
C ASN A 345 -11.87 -5.31 -6.87
N ALA A 346 -11.13 -4.22 -6.76
CA ALA A 346 -9.82 -4.05 -7.39
C ALA A 346 -9.01 -3.00 -6.61
N GLY A 347 -7.70 -3.14 -6.56
CA GLY A 347 -6.82 -2.13 -5.99
C GLY A 347 -6.80 -0.86 -6.85
N ALA A 348 -6.49 -0.99 -8.14
CA ALA A 348 -6.60 0.08 -9.14
C ALA A 348 -7.30 -0.41 -10.39
N ILE A 349 -8.05 0.46 -11.06
CA ILE A 349 -8.78 0.14 -12.30
C ILE A 349 -8.24 1.00 -13.43
N PHE A 350 -7.68 0.35 -14.45
CA PHE A 350 -7.14 0.95 -15.67
C PHE A 350 -8.13 0.76 -16.81
N ILE A 351 -8.52 1.82 -17.49
CA ILE A 351 -9.64 1.80 -18.43
C ILE A 351 -9.17 2.10 -19.84
N GLY A 352 -9.30 1.11 -20.74
CA GLY A 352 -8.97 1.21 -22.16
C GLY A 352 -7.52 0.87 -22.48
N GLU A 353 -7.25 0.66 -23.76
CA GLU A 353 -6.00 0.09 -24.30
C GLU A 353 -4.73 0.95 -24.12
N TYR A 354 -4.88 2.24 -23.76
CA TYR A 354 -3.76 3.15 -23.51
C TYR A 354 -3.50 3.42 -22.02
N SER A 355 -4.19 2.69 -21.15
CA SER A 355 -4.07 2.84 -19.69
C SER A 355 -3.36 1.61 -19.11
N SER A 356 -2.10 1.42 -19.47
CA SER A 356 -1.29 0.30 -19.00
C SER A 356 -0.86 0.48 -17.52
N GLU A 357 -0.60 -0.61 -16.81
CA GLU A 357 -0.18 -0.62 -15.40
C GLU A 357 1.02 0.31 -15.12
N PRO A 358 2.12 0.33 -15.94
CA PRO A 358 3.25 1.23 -15.68
C PRO A 358 2.89 2.72 -15.71
N LEU A 359 1.81 3.12 -16.40
CA LEU A 359 1.31 4.49 -16.32
C LEU A 359 0.87 4.85 -14.90
N GLY A 360 0.17 3.94 -14.21
CA GLY A 360 -0.22 4.10 -12.81
C GLY A 360 0.98 4.13 -11.88
N ASP A 361 1.90 3.22 -12.08
CA ASP A 361 3.07 3.05 -11.22
C ASP A 361 3.99 4.25 -11.17
N TYR A 362 4.13 4.95 -12.31
CA TYR A 362 5.15 5.99 -12.42
C TYR A 362 4.62 7.40 -12.62
N PHE A 363 3.42 7.59 -13.19
CA PHE A 363 3.11 8.92 -13.71
C PHE A 363 1.68 9.42 -13.56
N ALA A 364 0.65 8.56 -13.54
CA ALA A 364 -0.75 9.00 -13.59
C ALA A 364 -1.19 9.81 -12.36
N GLY A 365 -0.66 9.49 -11.17
CA GLY A 365 -0.96 10.18 -9.93
C GLY A 365 -1.70 9.37 -8.86
N PRO A 366 -2.64 8.46 -9.20
CA PRO A 366 -3.15 7.49 -8.23
C PRO A 366 -2.02 6.67 -7.60
N ASN A 367 -2.22 6.23 -6.36
CA ASN A 367 -1.19 5.53 -5.62
C ASN A 367 -0.99 4.10 -6.12
N HIS A 368 0.25 3.66 -6.22
CA HIS A 368 0.61 2.30 -6.61
C HIS A 368 0.80 1.33 -5.41
N ILE A 369 0.64 1.82 -4.18
CA ILE A 369 0.64 0.96 -3.00
C ILE A 369 -0.77 0.46 -2.81
N LEU A 370 -1.01 -0.73 -3.34
CA LEU A 370 -2.31 -1.31 -3.56
C LEU A 370 -2.53 -2.54 -2.66
N PRO A 371 -3.80 -2.88 -2.36
CA PRO A 371 -4.11 -4.13 -1.70
C PRO A 371 -3.87 -5.31 -2.63
N THR A 372 -3.22 -6.37 -2.13
CA THR A 372 -2.88 -7.60 -2.83
C THR A 372 -3.60 -8.81 -2.23
N ASN A 373 -3.49 -10.00 -2.84
CA ASN A 373 -4.03 -11.26 -2.32
C ASN A 373 -5.53 -11.21 -2.01
N GLY A 374 -6.30 -10.56 -2.87
CA GLY A 374 -7.76 -10.45 -2.71
C GLY A 374 -8.21 -9.50 -1.60
N THR A 375 -7.29 -8.78 -0.95
CA THR A 375 -7.62 -7.82 0.11
C THR A 375 -8.29 -6.55 -0.41
N ALA A 376 -8.31 -6.33 -1.74
CA ALA A 376 -9.10 -5.27 -2.37
C ALA A 376 -10.62 -5.39 -2.09
N LYS A 377 -11.08 -6.49 -1.49
CA LYS A 377 -12.44 -6.66 -0.96
C LYS A 377 -12.73 -5.79 0.26
N PHE A 378 -11.70 -5.31 0.97
CA PHE A 378 -11.85 -4.53 2.22
C PHE A 378 -10.74 -3.50 2.47
N PHE A 379 -9.67 -3.50 1.70
CA PHE A 379 -8.64 -2.46 1.71
C PHE A 379 -8.70 -1.59 0.46
N SER A 380 -8.19 -0.38 0.58
CA SER A 380 -8.04 0.60 -0.49
C SER A 380 -6.57 0.85 -0.81
N PRO A 381 -6.25 1.49 -1.96
CA PRO A 381 -4.94 2.08 -2.21
C PRO A 381 -4.53 3.04 -1.10
N LEU A 382 -3.23 3.16 -0.84
CA LEU A 382 -2.72 4.15 0.08
C LEU A 382 -3.16 5.55 -0.35
N GLY A 383 -3.75 6.30 0.58
CA GLY A 383 -4.31 7.62 0.30
C GLY A 383 -4.21 8.57 1.47
N VAL A 384 -4.75 9.77 1.33
CA VAL A 384 -4.75 10.79 2.39
C VAL A 384 -5.45 10.28 3.66
N ASP A 385 -6.47 9.44 3.52
CA ASP A 385 -7.21 8.85 4.63
C ASP A 385 -6.34 7.99 5.56
N ASP A 386 -5.26 7.42 5.03
CA ASP A 386 -4.29 6.65 5.82
C ASP A 386 -3.47 7.49 6.79
N PHE A 387 -3.39 8.77 6.55
CA PHE A 387 -2.54 9.72 7.28
C PHE A 387 -3.32 10.70 8.15
N ILE A 388 -4.62 10.51 8.28
CA ILE A 388 -5.50 11.30 9.14
C ILE A 388 -6.18 10.41 10.18
N LYS A 389 -6.68 11.05 11.23
CA LYS A 389 -7.57 10.45 12.22
C LYS A 389 -8.77 11.35 12.47
N LYS A 390 -9.88 10.76 12.89
CA LYS A 390 -11.14 11.44 13.13
C LYS A 390 -11.55 11.28 14.58
N SER A 391 -11.99 12.38 15.21
CA SER A 391 -12.52 12.39 16.58
C SER A 391 -13.95 12.94 16.55
N SER A 392 -14.85 12.29 17.24
CA SER A 392 -16.22 12.79 17.41
C SER A 392 -16.22 14.03 18.30
N ILE A 393 -17.03 15.01 17.94
CA ILE A 393 -17.28 16.22 18.71
C ILE A 393 -18.73 16.16 19.17
N ILE A 394 -18.95 16.26 20.47
CA ILE A 394 -20.27 16.20 21.11
C ILE A 394 -20.36 17.39 22.04
N TYR A 395 -21.33 18.27 21.78
CA TYR A 395 -21.70 19.36 22.67
C TYR A 395 -23.23 19.35 22.89
N TYR A 396 -23.63 19.41 24.14
CA TYR A 396 -25.03 19.57 24.55
C TYR A 396 -25.15 20.80 25.44
N SER A 397 -26.16 21.63 25.19
CA SER A 397 -26.55 22.67 26.13
C SER A 397 -27.16 22.01 27.39
N ARG A 398 -27.37 22.80 28.46
CA ARG A 398 -28.07 22.31 29.64
C ARG A 398 -29.48 21.88 29.28
N GLU A 399 -30.18 22.70 28.50
CA GLU A 399 -31.57 22.52 28.06
C GLU A 399 -31.71 21.27 27.18
N ALA A 400 -30.78 21.06 26.25
CA ALA A 400 -30.76 19.86 25.43
C ALA A 400 -30.54 18.58 26.27
N LEU A 401 -29.60 18.62 27.22
CA LEU A 401 -29.35 17.48 28.09
C LEU A 401 -30.52 17.22 29.05
N GLU A 402 -31.25 18.28 29.52
CA GLU A 402 -32.43 18.15 30.37
C GLU A 402 -33.52 17.33 29.73
N THR A 403 -33.64 17.41 28.39
CA THR A 403 -34.61 16.61 27.61
C THR A 403 -34.21 15.14 27.53
N ALA A 404 -32.93 14.83 27.52
CA ALA A 404 -32.40 13.48 27.27
C ALA A 404 -31.95 12.74 28.51
N HIS A 405 -31.72 13.43 29.67
CA HIS A 405 -31.00 12.84 30.79
C HIS A 405 -31.63 11.59 31.39
N LYS A 406 -33.00 11.57 31.47
CA LYS A 406 -33.71 10.41 32.03
C LYS A 406 -33.61 9.17 31.17
N ASP A 407 -33.61 9.35 29.85
CA ASP A 407 -33.46 8.25 28.89
C ASP A 407 -32.02 7.67 28.98
N ILE A 408 -31.02 8.55 29.10
CA ILE A 408 -29.63 8.15 29.29
C ILE A 408 -29.44 7.38 30.62
N GLU A 409 -30.04 7.88 31.73
CA GLU A 409 -30.00 7.22 33.02
C GLU A 409 -30.64 5.82 32.96
N ALA A 410 -31.86 5.71 32.37
CA ALA A 410 -32.56 4.44 32.24
C ALA A 410 -31.77 3.43 31.39
N PHE A 411 -31.14 3.90 30.32
CA PHE A 411 -30.34 3.04 29.45
C PHE A 411 -29.08 2.52 30.17
N ALA A 412 -28.36 3.40 30.85
CA ALA A 412 -27.18 3.04 31.67
C ALA A 412 -27.54 2.09 32.81
N GLU A 413 -28.68 2.30 33.48
CA GLU A 413 -29.16 1.39 34.53
C GLU A 413 -29.54 0.01 34.02
N SER A 414 -30.09 -0.07 32.78
CA SER A 414 -30.39 -1.36 32.13
C SER A 414 -29.15 -2.20 31.88
N GLU A 415 -27.99 -1.57 31.76
CA GLU A 415 -26.67 -2.19 31.59
C GLU A 415 -25.96 -2.40 32.94
N HIS A 416 -26.61 -2.07 34.06
CA HIS A 416 -26.05 -2.07 35.42
C HIS A 416 -24.87 -1.09 35.62
N LEU A 417 -24.78 -0.06 34.77
CA LEU A 417 -23.73 0.97 34.80
C LEU A 417 -24.18 2.19 35.65
N THR A 418 -24.33 1.99 36.94
CA THR A 418 -24.87 3.03 37.85
C THR A 418 -24.02 4.30 37.93
N ALA A 419 -22.70 4.21 37.76
CA ALA A 419 -21.82 5.38 37.68
C ALA A 419 -22.05 6.21 36.39
N HIS A 420 -22.41 5.57 35.29
CA HIS A 420 -22.80 6.27 34.04
C HIS A 420 -24.11 7.03 34.24
N ALA A 421 -25.14 6.38 34.81
CA ALA A 421 -26.40 7.02 35.16
C ALA A 421 -26.19 8.21 36.09
N ASN A 422 -25.40 8.01 37.17
CA ASN A 422 -25.09 9.06 38.11
C ASN A 422 -24.34 10.25 37.49
N SER A 423 -23.44 9.99 36.57
CA SER A 423 -22.70 11.06 35.83
C SER A 423 -23.63 12.06 35.13
N VAL A 424 -24.80 11.63 34.66
CA VAL A 424 -25.79 12.51 34.07
C VAL A 424 -26.70 13.13 35.12
N ARG A 425 -27.16 12.34 36.10
CA ARG A 425 -28.08 12.73 37.14
C ARG A 425 -27.56 13.92 37.99
N VAL A 426 -26.31 13.90 38.40
CA VAL A 426 -25.69 14.94 39.24
C VAL A 426 -25.64 16.33 38.58
N ARG A 427 -25.80 16.41 37.25
CA ARG A 427 -25.84 17.68 36.51
C ARG A 427 -27.14 18.44 36.73
N PHE A 428 -28.17 17.76 37.27
CA PHE A 428 -29.51 18.29 37.53
C PHE A 428 -29.88 18.23 39.07
N GLU A 429 -29.00 17.69 39.92
CA GLU A 429 -29.13 17.80 41.35
C GLU A 429 -28.73 19.22 41.77
N GLN A 430 -29.63 19.90 42.51
CA GLN A 430 -29.36 21.22 43.12
C GLN A 430 -28.80 21.06 44.52
#